data_01693dcaa8ec3a72f02e58e14780ee6b
#
_entry.id   01693dcaa8ec3a72f02e58e14780ee6b
#
_cell.length_a   1.000
_cell.length_b   1.000
_cell.length_c   1.000
_cell.angle_alpha   90.00
_cell.angle_beta   90.00
_cell.angle_gamma   90.00
#
_symmetry.space_group_name_H-M   'P 1'
#
loop_
_entity.id
_entity.type
_entity.pdbx_description
1 polymer ?
#
loop_
_entity_poly.entity_id
_entity_poly.type
_entity_poly.pdbx_seq_one_letter_code
_entity_poly.pdbx_strand_id
1 'polypeptide(L)'
;YITTEVKNGKLYIKTENNVNLKPSDWKNGIYITVPIKKISGISLSGSGDIVSKTTIKTEKLETVMSGSGDITLNVEASAVSASMSGSGDITLSGNTTDFSATISGSGDIKAFDLVADNVEATVSGSADIKVTANKILNARVSGSGDITYRGNPEKLDTKTAGSGDISKD
;
A
#
# COMPACT_ATOMS: atom_id res chain seq x y z
N TYR A 1 3.10 -23.88 -14.34
CA TYR A 1 2.96 -22.53 -14.91
C TYR A 1 3.08 -21.42 -13.84
N ILE A 2 2.86 -21.75 -12.56
CA ILE A 2 3.16 -20.88 -11.42
C ILE A 2 4.26 -21.55 -10.61
N THR A 3 5.33 -20.83 -10.34
CA THR A 3 6.45 -21.29 -9.52
C THR A 3 6.46 -20.57 -8.19
N THR A 4 6.81 -21.31 -7.14
CA THR A 4 7.02 -20.78 -5.79
C THR A 4 8.41 -21.15 -5.33
N GLU A 5 9.16 -20.19 -4.82
CA GLU A 5 10.52 -20.37 -4.33
C GLU A 5 10.72 -19.57 -3.05
N VAL A 6 11.32 -20.15 -2.05
CA VAL A 6 11.76 -19.43 -0.84
C VAL A 6 13.28 -19.22 -0.92
N LYS A 7 13.70 -17.97 -0.94
CA LYS A 7 15.11 -17.58 -0.99
C LYS A 7 15.38 -16.43 -0.02
N ASN A 8 16.36 -16.59 0.85
CA ASN A 8 16.73 -15.58 1.86
C ASN A 8 15.54 -15.10 2.71
N GLY A 9 14.64 -16.01 3.13
CA GLY A 9 13.48 -15.68 3.93
C GLY A 9 12.33 -15.00 3.16
N LYS A 10 12.43 -14.87 1.85
CA LYS A 10 11.41 -14.29 0.98
C LYS A 10 10.77 -15.35 0.11
N LEU A 11 9.43 -15.43 0.14
CA LEU A 11 8.65 -16.26 -0.76
C LEU A 11 8.43 -15.51 -2.07
N TYR A 12 8.86 -16.10 -3.16
CA TYR A 12 8.60 -15.64 -4.52
C TYR A 12 7.50 -16.47 -5.14
N ILE A 13 6.48 -15.82 -5.65
CA ILE A 13 5.40 -16.43 -6.42
C ILE A 13 5.40 -15.75 -7.78
N LYS A 14 5.66 -16.48 -8.83
CA LYS A 14 5.78 -15.92 -10.18
C LYS A 14 5.30 -16.90 -11.23
N THR A 15 4.95 -16.39 -12.40
CA THR A 15 4.71 -17.20 -13.59
C THR A 15 6.05 -17.64 -14.20
N GLU A 16 6.08 -18.80 -14.83
CA GLU A 16 7.20 -19.20 -15.68
C GLU A 16 7.39 -18.22 -16.85
N ASN A 17 8.62 -18.02 -17.25
CA ASN A 17 8.93 -17.11 -18.36
C ASN A 17 8.20 -17.53 -19.65
N ASN A 18 7.64 -16.55 -20.35
CA ASN A 18 6.89 -16.72 -21.61
C ASN A 18 5.58 -17.52 -21.52
N VAL A 19 5.04 -17.72 -20.31
CA VAL A 19 3.72 -18.34 -20.14
C VAL A 19 2.67 -17.26 -19.93
N ASN A 20 1.75 -17.14 -20.87
CA ASN A 20 0.55 -16.34 -20.71
C ASN A 20 -0.50 -17.22 -20.01
N LEU A 21 -0.74 -16.98 -18.73
CA LEU A 21 -1.76 -17.72 -17.99
C LEU A 21 -3.13 -17.39 -18.56
N LYS A 22 -3.75 -18.38 -19.21
CA LYS A 22 -5.16 -18.31 -19.60
C LYS A 22 -5.91 -19.29 -18.73
N PRO A 23 -6.61 -18.82 -17.68
CA PRO A 23 -7.46 -19.71 -16.89
C PRO A 23 -8.48 -20.38 -17.81
N SER A 24 -8.68 -21.67 -17.68
CA SER A 24 -9.68 -22.42 -18.44
C SER A 24 -11.11 -21.96 -18.12
N ASP A 25 -11.30 -21.31 -16.99
CA ASP A 25 -12.54 -20.69 -16.55
C ASP A 25 -12.25 -19.29 -16.00
N TRP A 26 -12.58 -18.26 -16.76
CA TRP A 26 -12.44 -16.85 -16.39
C TRP A 26 -13.27 -16.45 -15.16
N LYS A 27 -14.26 -17.24 -14.78
CA LYS A 27 -15.09 -16.98 -13.61
C LYS A 27 -14.40 -17.29 -12.30
N ASN A 28 -13.43 -18.19 -12.30
CA ASN A 28 -12.81 -18.68 -11.08
C ASN A 28 -11.40 -18.11 -10.79
N GLY A 29 -10.72 -17.50 -11.76
CA GLY A 29 -9.40 -16.90 -11.57
C GLY A 29 -8.34 -17.91 -11.08
N ILE A 30 -7.17 -17.41 -10.68
CA ILE A 30 -6.11 -18.20 -10.05
C ILE A 30 -5.91 -17.66 -8.63
N TYR A 31 -6.16 -18.48 -7.62
CA TYR A 31 -6.03 -18.11 -6.23
C TYR A 31 -4.90 -18.88 -5.56
N ILE A 32 -4.01 -18.15 -4.89
CA ILE A 32 -2.91 -18.72 -4.11
C ILE A 32 -3.09 -18.26 -2.67
N THR A 33 -3.30 -19.21 -1.76
CA THR A 33 -3.41 -18.91 -0.34
C THR A 33 -2.11 -19.29 0.35
N VAL A 34 -1.49 -18.32 1.01
CA VAL A 34 -0.23 -18.51 1.74
C VAL A 34 -0.51 -18.35 3.24
N PRO A 35 -0.36 -19.42 4.04
CA PRO A 35 -0.42 -19.31 5.50
C PRO A 35 0.86 -18.64 6.01
N ILE A 36 0.70 -17.55 6.78
CA ILE A 36 1.82 -16.81 7.37
C ILE A 36 1.69 -16.78 8.90
N LYS A 37 2.80 -16.96 9.61
CA LYS A 37 2.88 -16.74 11.06
C LYS A 37 3.40 -15.36 11.40
N LYS A 38 4.41 -14.91 10.67
CA LYS A 38 5.04 -13.59 10.81
C LYS A 38 5.49 -13.12 9.44
N ILE A 39 5.24 -11.87 9.13
CA ILE A 39 5.66 -11.24 7.87
C ILE A 39 6.09 -9.80 8.16
N SER A 40 7.13 -9.34 7.49
CA SER A 40 7.64 -7.97 7.58
C SER A 40 7.60 -7.23 6.26
N GLY A 41 7.30 -7.90 5.15
CA GLY A 41 7.24 -7.26 3.85
C GLY A 41 6.33 -8.00 2.87
N ILE A 42 5.64 -7.21 2.05
CA ILE A 42 4.78 -7.65 0.95
C ILE A 42 5.18 -6.85 -0.28
N SER A 43 5.40 -7.53 -1.40
CA SER A 43 5.73 -6.87 -2.65
C SER A 43 4.91 -7.43 -3.79
N LEU A 44 4.24 -6.57 -4.54
CA LEU A 44 3.50 -6.89 -5.74
C LEU A 44 4.16 -6.24 -6.95
N SER A 45 4.52 -7.07 -7.93
CA SER A 45 5.02 -6.62 -9.22
C SER A 45 4.20 -7.30 -10.31
N GLY A 46 3.41 -6.53 -11.04
CA GLY A 46 2.51 -7.05 -12.08
C GLY A 46 1.06 -6.62 -11.87
N SER A 47 0.10 -7.48 -12.27
CA SER A 47 -1.34 -7.15 -12.35
C SER A 47 -2.20 -8.06 -11.46
N GLY A 48 -1.60 -8.82 -10.56
CA GLY A 48 -2.34 -9.65 -9.61
C GLY A 48 -2.72 -8.85 -8.36
N ASP A 49 -3.60 -9.42 -7.55
CA ASP A 49 -4.06 -8.79 -6.32
C ASP A 49 -3.55 -9.53 -5.09
N ILE A 50 -3.29 -8.80 -4.01
CA ILE A 50 -2.93 -9.35 -2.71
C ILE A 50 -3.95 -8.90 -1.68
N VAL A 51 -4.58 -9.87 -1.00
CA VAL A 51 -5.56 -9.59 0.04
C VAL A 51 -5.23 -10.35 1.31
N SER A 52 -5.15 -9.65 2.44
CA SER A 52 -5.06 -10.32 3.74
C SER A 52 -6.45 -10.82 4.17
N LYS A 53 -6.58 -12.12 4.47
CA LYS A 53 -7.82 -12.68 5.00
C LYS A 53 -8.00 -12.43 6.50
N THR A 54 -6.92 -12.13 7.19
CA THR A 54 -6.88 -11.86 8.63
C THR A 54 -5.98 -10.68 8.91
N THR A 55 -6.08 -10.10 10.10
CA THR A 55 -5.19 -9.02 10.53
C THR A 55 -3.74 -9.50 10.62
N ILE A 56 -2.85 -8.79 9.94
CA ILE A 56 -1.41 -9.01 10.00
C ILE A 56 -0.88 -8.31 11.25
N LYS A 57 -0.38 -9.10 12.22
CA LYS A 57 0.23 -8.57 13.44
C LYS A 57 1.73 -8.70 13.35
N THR A 58 2.42 -7.55 13.35
CA THR A 58 3.87 -7.51 13.22
C THR A 58 4.44 -6.24 13.86
N GLU A 59 5.74 -6.17 14.06
CA GLU A 59 6.38 -4.93 14.53
C GLU A 59 6.49 -3.90 13.41
N LYS A 60 6.91 -4.35 12.22
CA LYS A 60 7.05 -3.50 11.04
C LYS A 60 6.51 -4.23 9.81
N LEU A 61 5.76 -3.52 8.97
CA LEU A 61 5.31 -4.01 7.67
C LEU A 61 5.70 -3.04 6.57
N GLU A 62 6.44 -3.53 5.60
CA GLU A 62 6.74 -2.83 4.36
C GLU A 62 5.87 -3.38 3.24
N THR A 63 5.16 -2.49 2.55
CA THR A 63 4.32 -2.84 1.40
C THR A 63 4.83 -2.08 0.17
N VAL A 64 5.19 -2.81 -0.87
CA VAL A 64 5.73 -2.23 -2.12
C VAL A 64 4.89 -2.71 -3.29
N MET A 65 4.41 -1.80 -4.09
CA MET A 65 3.70 -2.10 -5.33
C MET A 65 4.37 -1.45 -6.53
N SER A 66 4.59 -2.27 -7.56
CA SER A 66 5.11 -1.83 -8.85
C SER A 66 4.32 -2.53 -9.96
N GLY A 67 3.27 -1.90 -10.44
CA GLY A 67 2.39 -2.50 -11.44
C GLY A 67 0.99 -1.90 -11.43
N SER A 68 -0.01 -2.71 -11.81
CA SER A 68 -1.41 -2.29 -11.96
C SER A 68 -2.38 -3.19 -11.18
N GLY A 69 -1.88 -4.01 -10.29
CA GLY A 69 -2.69 -4.81 -9.38
C GLY A 69 -3.04 -4.05 -8.09
N ASP A 70 -3.81 -4.69 -7.22
CA ASP A 70 -4.26 -4.09 -5.97
C ASP A 70 -3.72 -4.82 -4.73
N ILE A 71 -3.46 -4.07 -3.67
CA ILE A 71 -3.08 -4.62 -2.38
C ILE A 71 -4.09 -4.17 -1.33
N THR A 72 -4.76 -5.12 -0.66
CA THR A 72 -5.70 -4.83 0.43
C THR A 72 -5.27 -5.56 1.71
N LEU A 73 -4.88 -4.82 2.75
CA LEU A 73 -4.36 -5.38 3.98
C LEU A 73 -5.07 -4.79 5.21
N ASN A 74 -5.28 -5.66 6.21
CA ASN A 74 -5.62 -5.26 7.57
C ASN A 74 -4.40 -5.50 8.47
N VAL A 75 -3.94 -4.46 9.19
CA VAL A 75 -2.63 -4.47 9.86
C VAL A 75 -2.72 -3.91 11.28
N GLU A 76 -2.07 -4.60 12.21
CA GLU A 76 -1.70 -4.08 13.54
C GLU A 76 -0.18 -4.12 13.67
N ALA A 77 0.46 -2.96 13.64
CA ALA A 77 1.92 -2.86 13.68
C ALA A 77 2.40 -1.59 14.40
N SER A 78 3.65 -1.57 14.83
CA SER A 78 4.26 -0.33 15.34
C SER A 78 4.60 0.63 14.18
N ALA A 79 5.03 0.09 13.05
CA ALA A 79 5.34 0.89 11.88
C ALA A 79 4.84 0.20 10.59
N VAL A 80 4.21 0.98 9.72
CA VAL A 80 3.75 0.56 8.39
C VAL A 80 4.33 1.50 7.34
N SER A 81 4.88 0.95 6.28
CA SER A 81 5.25 1.73 5.10
C SER A 81 4.56 1.19 3.84
N ALA A 82 4.04 2.08 3.03
CA ALA A 82 3.44 1.78 1.74
C ALA A 82 4.12 2.61 0.65
N SER A 83 4.74 1.94 -0.30
CA SER A 83 5.38 2.57 -1.45
C SER A 83 4.76 2.06 -2.73
N MET A 84 4.31 2.96 -3.59
CA MET A 84 3.69 2.63 -4.86
C MET A 84 4.35 3.34 -6.03
N SER A 85 4.61 2.57 -7.07
CA SER A 85 5.05 3.05 -8.38
C SER A 85 4.24 2.31 -9.45
N GLY A 86 3.14 2.89 -9.89
CA GLY A 86 2.24 2.22 -10.83
C GLY A 86 0.86 2.87 -10.88
N SER A 87 -0.16 2.07 -11.24
CA SER A 87 -1.53 2.55 -11.46
C SER A 87 -2.60 1.74 -10.71
N GLY A 88 -2.20 0.83 -9.86
CA GLY A 88 -3.12 0.09 -8.98
C GLY A 88 -3.34 0.83 -7.66
N ASP A 89 -4.06 0.18 -6.75
CA ASP A 89 -4.42 0.76 -5.46
C ASP A 89 -3.80 -0.02 -4.29
N ILE A 90 -3.43 0.70 -3.23
CA ILE A 90 -3.08 0.11 -1.94
C ILE A 90 -4.13 0.54 -0.92
N THR A 91 -4.91 -0.41 -0.41
CA THR A 91 -5.90 -0.18 0.64
C THR A 91 -5.42 -0.76 1.97
N LEU A 92 -5.31 0.07 2.99
CA LEU A 92 -4.85 -0.32 4.32
C LEU A 92 -5.90 -0.01 5.39
N SER A 93 -6.04 -0.92 6.35
CA SER A 93 -6.90 -0.75 7.51
C SER A 93 -6.23 -1.30 8.78
N GLY A 94 -6.70 -0.87 9.95
CA GLY A 94 -6.19 -1.30 11.25
C GLY A 94 -5.54 -0.19 12.05
N ASN A 95 -4.41 -0.47 12.71
CA ASN A 95 -3.76 0.49 13.59
C ASN A 95 -2.24 0.43 13.48
N THR A 96 -1.60 1.58 13.57
CA THR A 96 -0.14 1.69 13.64
C THR A 96 0.28 2.93 14.45
N THR A 97 1.49 2.97 14.95
CA THR A 97 2.05 4.20 15.53
C THR A 97 2.60 5.10 14.42
N ASP A 98 3.40 4.55 13.53
CA ASP A 98 4.04 5.30 12.46
C ASP A 98 3.58 4.77 11.10
N PHE A 99 3.12 5.65 10.23
CA PHE A 99 2.73 5.34 8.86
C PHE A 99 3.46 6.23 7.85
N SER A 100 4.15 5.61 6.91
CA SER A 100 4.77 6.30 5.77
C SER A 100 4.11 5.85 4.47
N ALA A 101 3.55 6.78 3.72
CA ALA A 101 2.91 6.57 2.42
C ALA A 101 3.64 7.36 1.34
N THR A 102 4.17 6.68 0.34
CA THR A 102 4.83 7.31 -0.80
C THR A 102 4.28 6.77 -2.10
N ILE A 103 3.87 7.67 -2.98
CA ILE A 103 3.35 7.31 -4.28
C ILE A 103 4.05 8.09 -5.39
N SER A 104 4.41 7.36 -6.44
CA SER A 104 4.95 7.92 -7.68
C SER A 104 4.24 7.24 -8.86
N GLY A 105 3.22 7.87 -9.39
CA GLY A 105 2.40 7.26 -10.44
C GLY A 105 1.00 7.86 -10.53
N SER A 106 0.00 7.02 -10.81
CA SER A 106 -1.39 7.43 -11.02
C SER A 106 -2.41 6.57 -10.26
N GLY A 107 -1.97 5.69 -9.40
CA GLY A 107 -2.85 4.92 -8.51
C GLY A 107 -3.04 5.60 -7.16
N ASP A 108 -3.78 4.99 -6.25
CA ASP A 108 -4.15 5.58 -4.97
C ASP A 108 -3.65 4.77 -3.77
N ILE A 109 -3.33 5.47 -2.66
CA ILE A 109 -3.17 4.87 -1.35
C ILE A 109 -4.38 5.24 -0.49
N LYS A 110 -5.24 4.25 -0.19
CA LYS A 110 -6.48 4.38 0.57
C LYS A 110 -6.27 3.86 1.99
N ALA A 111 -5.93 4.73 2.93
CA ALA A 111 -5.60 4.40 4.31
C ALA A 111 -6.40 5.23 5.34
N PHE A 112 -7.63 5.63 5.03
CA PHE A 112 -8.51 6.26 6.02
C PHE A 112 -8.83 5.33 7.19
N ASP A 113 -8.94 4.03 6.93
CA ASP A 113 -9.25 3.02 7.94
C ASP A 113 -8.00 2.48 8.66
N LEU A 114 -6.81 2.96 8.32
CA LEU A 114 -5.57 2.75 9.07
C LEU A 114 -5.35 3.93 10.01
N VAL A 115 -5.67 3.76 11.28
CA VAL A 115 -5.47 4.80 12.30
C VAL A 115 -4.01 4.86 12.69
N ALA A 116 -3.36 6.00 12.48
CA ALA A 116 -1.96 6.22 12.82
C ALA A 116 -1.78 7.42 13.75
N ASP A 117 -0.78 7.34 14.64
CA ASP A 117 -0.38 8.50 15.44
C ASP A 117 0.40 9.49 14.58
N ASN A 118 1.43 9.02 13.91
CA ASN A 118 2.32 9.82 13.08
C ASN A 118 2.22 9.38 11.63
N VAL A 119 2.00 10.32 10.74
CA VAL A 119 1.88 10.07 9.30
C VAL A 119 2.86 10.93 8.51
N GLU A 120 3.59 10.29 7.61
CA GLU A 120 4.34 10.94 6.54
C GLU A 120 3.74 10.52 5.21
N ALA A 121 3.21 11.47 4.43
CA ALA A 121 2.57 11.21 3.14
C ALA A 121 3.23 12.03 2.03
N THR A 122 3.67 11.37 0.97
CA THR A 122 4.33 12.00 -0.17
C THR A 122 3.72 11.54 -1.48
N VAL A 123 3.21 12.48 -2.26
CA VAL A 123 2.70 12.26 -3.62
C VAL A 123 3.65 12.91 -4.63
N SER A 124 4.01 12.13 -5.65
CA SER A 124 4.72 12.62 -6.83
C SER A 124 4.00 12.11 -8.08
N GLY A 125 3.32 12.99 -8.80
CA GLY A 125 2.53 12.62 -9.97
C GLY A 125 1.08 13.07 -9.89
N SER A 126 0.15 12.21 -10.32
CA SER A 126 -1.30 12.49 -10.37
C SER A 126 -2.12 11.53 -9.49
N ALA A 127 -1.51 10.99 -8.49
CA ALA A 127 -2.05 10.00 -7.58
C ALA A 127 -2.59 10.63 -6.29
N ASP A 128 -3.51 9.96 -5.61
CA ASP A 128 -4.09 10.46 -4.37
C ASP A 128 -3.71 9.59 -3.16
N ILE A 129 -3.51 10.25 -2.02
CA ILE A 129 -3.30 9.59 -0.73
C ILE A 129 -4.39 10.01 0.25
N LYS A 130 -5.03 9.01 0.90
CA LYS A 130 -6.02 9.20 1.96
C LYS A 130 -5.52 8.60 3.26
N VAL A 131 -5.37 9.41 4.32
CA VAL A 131 -4.77 8.98 5.59
C VAL A 131 -5.55 9.47 6.81
N THR A 132 -5.38 8.78 7.95
CA THR A 132 -5.87 9.23 9.26
C THR A 132 -4.70 9.42 10.20
N ALA A 133 -4.50 10.65 10.69
CA ALA A 133 -3.40 11.03 11.58
C ALA A 133 -3.93 11.65 12.88
N ASN A 134 -3.46 11.16 14.04
CA ASN A 134 -3.92 11.63 15.33
C ASN A 134 -2.98 12.64 15.98
N LYS A 135 -1.65 12.53 15.79
CA LYS A 135 -0.66 13.39 16.46
C LYS A 135 0.15 14.24 15.51
N ILE A 136 0.75 13.63 14.50
CA ILE A 136 1.63 14.32 13.56
C ILE A 136 1.25 13.96 12.13
N LEU A 137 1.13 14.97 11.28
CA LEU A 137 1.02 14.79 9.83
C LEU A 137 2.06 15.64 9.10
N ASN A 138 2.95 14.98 8.37
CA ASN A 138 3.84 15.59 7.39
C ASN A 138 3.36 15.19 6.00
N ALA A 139 2.85 16.13 5.22
CA ALA A 139 2.29 15.86 3.91
C ALA A 139 2.99 16.70 2.82
N ARG A 140 3.38 16.04 1.75
CA ARG A 140 4.09 16.64 0.62
C ARG A 140 3.44 16.22 -0.70
N VAL A 141 3.09 17.19 -1.52
CA VAL A 141 2.57 16.97 -2.88
C VAL A 141 3.50 17.64 -3.89
N SER A 142 3.89 16.87 -4.89
CA SER A 142 4.64 17.35 -6.06
C SER A 142 3.95 16.83 -7.32
N GLY A 143 3.15 17.68 -7.98
CA GLY A 143 2.36 17.31 -9.15
C GLY A 143 0.92 17.77 -9.07
N SER A 144 -0.01 16.92 -9.49
CA SER A 144 -1.45 17.23 -9.60
C SER A 144 -2.32 16.30 -8.75
N GLY A 145 -1.73 15.41 -7.97
CA GLY A 145 -2.45 14.53 -7.06
C GLY A 145 -2.70 15.19 -5.71
N ASP A 146 -3.59 14.62 -4.91
CA ASP A 146 -4.06 15.21 -3.66
C ASP A 146 -3.74 14.34 -2.44
N ILE A 147 -3.62 14.98 -1.28
CA ILE A 147 -3.59 14.28 0.01
C ILE A 147 -4.79 14.72 0.83
N THR A 148 -5.70 13.78 1.12
CA THR A 148 -6.82 14.03 2.01
C THR A 148 -6.58 13.34 3.35
N TYR A 149 -6.76 14.06 4.46
CA TYR A 149 -6.52 13.49 5.78
C TYR A 149 -7.71 13.62 6.72
N ARG A 150 -7.85 12.65 7.62
CA ARG A 150 -8.75 12.62 8.77
C ARG A 150 -7.97 12.72 10.08
N GLY A 151 -8.69 13.00 11.15
CA GLY A 151 -8.10 13.17 12.48
C GLY A 151 -7.84 14.63 12.84
N ASN A 152 -7.21 14.82 13.98
CA ASN A 152 -6.84 16.15 14.48
C ASN A 152 -5.38 16.14 14.92
N PRO A 153 -4.42 16.10 13.99
CA PRO A 153 -3.02 16.09 14.34
C PRO A 153 -2.65 17.38 15.08
N GLU A 154 -1.95 17.25 16.21
CA GLU A 154 -1.43 18.36 16.99
C GLU A 154 -0.34 19.12 16.22
N LYS A 155 0.39 18.41 15.36
CA LYS A 155 1.41 18.97 14.49
C LYS A 155 1.10 18.66 13.03
N LEU A 156 0.94 19.72 12.24
CA LEU A 156 0.65 19.65 10.81
C LEU A 156 1.72 20.41 10.04
N ASP A 157 2.46 19.70 9.18
CA ASP A 157 3.42 20.29 8.25
C ASP A 157 3.05 19.87 6.82
N THR A 158 2.60 20.82 6.01
CA THR A 158 2.13 20.59 4.65
C THR A 158 2.93 21.40 3.64
N LYS A 159 3.23 20.79 2.51
CA LYS A 159 3.91 21.47 1.40
C LYS A 159 3.40 20.96 0.07
N THR A 160 2.98 21.87 -0.79
CA THR A 160 2.51 21.59 -2.14
C THR A 160 3.37 22.30 -3.17
N ALA A 161 3.76 21.58 -4.21
CA ALA A 161 4.45 22.08 -5.39
C ALA A 161 3.73 21.51 -6.63
N GLY A 162 2.97 22.33 -7.32
CA GLY A 162 2.13 21.93 -8.46
C GLY A 162 0.68 22.37 -8.31
N SER A 163 -0.24 21.60 -8.90
CA SER A 163 -1.67 21.92 -8.92
C SER A 163 -2.49 21.06 -7.94
N GLY A 164 -1.86 20.14 -7.25
CA GLY A 164 -2.52 19.30 -6.25
C GLY A 164 -2.77 20.03 -4.93
N ASP A 165 -3.56 19.42 -4.06
CA ASP A 165 -4.00 19.98 -2.79
C ASP A 165 -3.74 19.07 -1.58
N ILE A 166 -3.72 19.65 -0.40
CA ILE A 166 -3.67 18.92 0.88
C ILE A 166 -4.81 19.45 1.74
N SER A 167 -5.84 18.63 1.92
CA SER A 167 -7.07 19.03 2.58
C SER A 167 -7.52 18.06 3.67
N LYS A 168 -8.31 18.56 4.60
CA LYS A 168 -8.99 17.75 5.61
C LYS A 168 -10.33 17.29 5.07
N ASP A 169 -10.67 15.99 5.30
CA ASP A 169 -11.96 15.37 4.96
C ASP A 169 -13.07 15.84 5.92
#